data_8c645b8c4f1e0bc524c15c1d2113d891
#
_entry.id   8c645b8c4f1e0bc524c15c1d2113d891
#
_cell.length_a   1.000
_cell.length_b   1.000
_cell.length_c   1.000
_cell.angle_alpha   90.00
_cell.angle_beta   90.00
_cell.angle_gamma   90.00
#
_symmetry.space_group_name_H-M   'P 1'
#
loop_
_entity.id
_entity.type
_entity.pdbx_description
1 polymer ?
#
loop_
_entity_poly.entity_id
_entity_poly.type
_entity_poly.pdbx_seq_one_letter_code
_entity_poly.pdbx_strand_id
1 'polypeptide(L)'
;MESNLISICLKHPEKIVDIQEQDITEDMFLIEANRYIFMAINYLFHKRQDPTPYAVMEVIANSKMKKVVEEFGGVDYLEILSGARANVNNLDILCQKLKQAYTRYKLCEICDQTKEFVLTDKAEVLNPSEILGEHESKLAELSNDVQQTKDIYKMGEDTEEVLKRRAENPNTVPGLEVGWNKFDYYTNGGQPGDLIMVCARAKTGKSTTLTNWAVKLGIEDNIPILYFDTEMSAREQEDRILSILSGVPHKEIINGMYCLDTEFGKAEDKKKRIRDAITKMRAGSYYHIYMPNFTIEKVNAIAKKFKIQNNIQAVFFDYLKFPSSQVANLKSVQEWQMLGYIASGLKDLAGTLKVPVYSGCQENRSNLDSDKKDERNVGGSDRILQLASKLIFLSNKSEDQIIKEAGLLGNQKLYIAYQRNGESDCPIIDIQFDRTTLKQREV
;
A
#
# COMPACT_ATOMS: atom_id res chain seq x y z
N MET A 1 -21.52 -29.07 -1.10
CA MET A 1 -21.25 -27.70 -0.62
C MET A 1 -22.11 -26.71 -1.40
N GLU A 2 -21.91 -26.54 -2.70
CA GLU A 2 -22.71 -25.66 -3.57
C GLU A 2 -24.21 -25.91 -3.43
N SER A 3 -24.63 -27.16 -3.53
CA SER A 3 -26.03 -27.58 -3.36
C SER A 3 -26.65 -27.14 -2.03
N ASN A 4 -25.83 -27.12 -0.95
CA ASN A 4 -26.29 -26.64 0.37
C ASN A 4 -26.50 -25.12 0.37
N LEU A 5 -25.63 -24.34 -0.28
CA LEU A 5 -25.81 -22.90 -0.42
C LEU A 5 -27.07 -22.58 -1.24
N ILE A 6 -27.27 -23.24 -2.37
CA ILE A 6 -28.48 -23.11 -3.18
C ILE A 6 -29.73 -23.48 -2.36
N SER A 7 -29.67 -24.57 -1.59
CA SER A 7 -30.75 -24.97 -0.69
C SER A 7 -31.11 -23.90 0.34
N ILE A 8 -30.09 -23.22 0.91
CA ILE A 8 -30.31 -22.10 1.82
C ILE A 8 -30.97 -20.92 1.08
N CYS A 9 -30.49 -20.56 -0.10
CA CYS A 9 -31.08 -19.47 -0.91
C CYS A 9 -32.55 -19.72 -1.28
N LEU A 10 -32.92 -20.97 -1.63
CA LEU A 10 -34.28 -21.33 -1.97
C LEU A 10 -35.22 -21.28 -0.77
N LYS A 11 -34.76 -21.64 0.42
CA LYS A 11 -35.57 -21.70 1.65
C LYS A 11 -35.59 -20.39 2.44
N HIS A 12 -34.52 -19.69 2.41
CA HIS A 12 -34.23 -18.47 3.19
C HIS A 12 -33.73 -17.38 2.26
N PRO A 13 -34.60 -16.81 1.39
CA PRO A 13 -34.20 -15.78 0.44
C PRO A 13 -33.54 -14.57 1.07
N GLU A 14 -33.88 -14.24 2.33
CA GLU A 14 -33.27 -13.18 3.11
C GLU A 14 -31.76 -13.41 3.32
N LYS A 15 -31.30 -14.66 3.29
CA LYS A 15 -29.89 -15.02 3.46
C LYS A 15 -29.03 -14.80 2.21
N ILE A 16 -29.65 -14.47 1.09
CA ILE A 16 -28.93 -14.10 -0.13
C ILE A 16 -28.09 -12.83 0.13
N VAL A 17 -28.59 -11.89 0.94
CA VAL A 17 -27.83 -10.71 1.34
C VAL A 17 -26.55 -11.11 2.07
N ASP A 18 -26.66 -11.98 3.07
CA ASP A 18 -25.51 -12.45 3.85
C ASP A 18 -24.46 -13.15 2.98
N ILE A 19 -24.91 -13.87 1.93
CA ILE A 19 -24.03 -14.54 0.96
C ILE A 19 -23.35 -13.51 0.05
N GLN A 20 -24.08 -12.48 -0.39
CA GLN A 20 -23.51 -11.39 -1.19
C GLN A 20 -22.55 -10.52 -0.38
N GLU A 21 -22.83 -10.28 0.91
CA GLU A 21 -21.92 -9.57 1.82
C GLU A 21 -20.60 -10.30 2.01
N GLN A 22 -20.59 -11.62 1.82
CA GLN A 22 -19.37 -12.42 1.79
C GLN A 22 -18.73 -12.52 0.39
N ASP A 23 -19.08 -11.64 -0.54
CA ASP A 23 -18.53 -11.58 -1.91
C ASP A 23 -18.62 -12.93 -2.67
N ILE A 24 -19.66 -13.71 -2.43
CA ILE A 24 -19.92 -14.93 -3.21
C ILE A 24 -20.57 -14.54 -4.52
N THR A 25 -19.87 -14.83 -5.61
CA THR A 25 -20.35 -14.62 -6.98
C THR A 25 -20.75 -15.94 -7.64
N GLU A 26 -21.53 -15.86 -8.71
CA GLU A 26 -21.92 -17.02 -9.51
C GLU A 26 -20.73 -17.80 -10.08
N ASP A 27 -19.63 -17.11 -10.42
CA ASP A 27 -18.42 -17.73 -10.97
C ASP A 27 -17.69 -18.64 -9.96
N MET A 28 -17.97 -18.49 -8.68
CA MET A 28 -17.39 -19.35 -7.63
C MET A 28 -18.04 -20.75 -7.60
N PHE A 29 -19.18 -20.92 -8.25
CA PHE A 29 -19.81 -22.23 -8.38
C PHE A 29 -19.15 -23.01 -9.54
N LEU A 30 -18.43 -24.07 -9.19
CA LEU A 30 -17.67 -24.87 -10.15
C LEU A 30 -18.56 -25.79 -10.98
N ILE A 31 -19.73 -26.17 -10.44
CA ILE A 31 -20.76 -26.94 -11.17
C ILE A 31 -21.58 -25.96 -12.01
N GLU A 32 -21.52 -26.08 -13.32
CA GLU A 32 -22.13 -25.14 -14.26
C GLU A 32 -23.64 -24.99 -14.05
N ALA A 33 -24.34 -26.07 -13.78
CA ALA A 33 -25.77 -26.03 -13.44
C ALA A 33 -26.03 -25.18 -12.18
N ASN A 34 -25.24 -25.36 -11.13
CA ASN A 34 -25.37 -24.61 -9.89
C ASN A 34 -25.06 -23.11 -10.09
N ARG A 35 -24.09 -22.77 -10.95
CA ARG A 35 -23.77 -21.39 -11.34
C ARG A 35 -24.98 -20.70 -11.95
N TYR A 36 -25.65 -21.35 -12.91
CA TYR A 36 -26.84 -20.80 -13.58
C TYR A 36 -28.03 -20.69 -12.64
N ILE A 37 -28.21 -21.68 -11.76
CA ILE A 37 -29.25 -21.65 -10.74
C ILE A 37 -29.02 -20.48 -9.79
N PHE A 38 -27.79 -20.28 -9.26
CA PHE A 38 -27.49 -19.18 -8.36
C PHE A 38 -27.67 -17.82 -9.05
N MET A 39 -27.25 -17.66 -10.30
CA MET A 39 -27.52 -16.48 -11.11
C MET A 39 -29.00 -16.16 -11.22
N ALA A 40 -29.84 -17.18 -11.49
CA ALA A 40 -31.30 -17.01 -11.59
C ALA A 40 -31.93 -16.65 -10.23
N ILE A 41 -31.43 -17.22 -9.13
CA ILE A 41 -31.85 -16.88 -7.77
C ILE A 41 -31.53 -15.42 -7.47
N ASN A 42 -30.31 -14.95 -7.75
CA ASN A 42 -29.89 -13.56 -7.59
C ASN A 42 -30.76 -12.61 -8.42
N TYR A 43 -31.06 -12.97 -9.66
CA TYR A 43 -31.94 -12.17 -10.52
C TYR A 43 -33.34 -12.01 -9.91
N LEU A 44 -33.96 -13.11 -9.45
CA LEU A 44 -35.29 -13.09 -8.81
C LEU A 44 -35.27 -12.26 -7.53
N PHE A 45 -34.24 -12.41 -6.70
CA PHE A 45 -34.06 -11.65 -5.48
C PHE A 45 -34.03 -10.14 -5.76
N HIS A 46 -33.26 -9.69 -6.75
CA HIS A 46 -33.22 -8.27 -7.16
C HIS A 46 -34.55 -7.76 -7.71
N LYS A 47 -35.37 -8.66 -8.28
CA LYS A 47 -36.74 -8.33 -8.70
C LYS A 47 -37.77 -8.41 -7.58
N ARG A 48 -37.35 -8.70 -6.34
CA ARG A 48 -38.21 -8.93 -5.17
C ARG A 48 -39.24 -10.06 -5.39
N GLN A 49 -38.80 -11.09 -6.04
CA GLN A 49 -39.58 -12.31 -6.30
C GLN A 49 -38.94 -13.48 -5.54
N ASP A 50 -39.77 -14.35 -4.97
CA ASP A 50 -39.31 -15.53 -4.26
C ASP A 50 -38.65 -16.53 -5.24
N PRO A 51 -37.45 -17.03 -4.94
CA PRO A 51 -36.75 -17.97 -5.80
C PRO A 51 -37.31 -19.41 -5.66
N THR A 52 -38.54 -19.60 -6.05
CA THR A 52 -39.14 -20.97 -6.09
C THR A 52 -38.50 -21.79 -7.21
N PRO A 53 -38.50 -23.16 -7.13
CA PRO A 53 -37.97 -24.03 -8.18
C PRO A 53 -38.49 -23.66 -9.57
N TYR A 54 -39.80 -23.41 -9.70
CA TYR A 54 -40.45 -23.05 -10.96
C TYR A 54 -40.04 -21.65 -11.44
N ALA A 55 -39.97 -20.67 -10.56
CA ALA A 55 -39.55 -19.31 -10.92
C ALA A 55 -38.08 -19.30 -11.39
N VAL A 56 -37.19 -20.05 -10.74
CA VAL A 56 -35.79 -20.21 -11.16
C VAL A 56 -35.71 -20.80 -12.56
N MET A 57 -36.49 -21.87 -12.85
CA MET A 57 -36.52 -22.49 -14.19
C MET A 57 -37.13 -21.57 -15.25
N GLU A 58 -38.09 -20.71 -14.89
CA GLU A 58 -38.69 -19.75 -15.81
C GLU A 58 -37.64 -18.67 -16.22
N VAL A 59 -36.83 -18.18 -15.31
CA VAL A 59 -35.71 -17.25 -15.60
C VAL A 59 -34.72 -17.90 -16.57
N ILE A 60 -34.42 -19.18 -16.42
CA ILE A 60 -33.46 -19.92 -17.24
C ILE A 60 -34.06 -20.33 -18.58
N ALA A 61 -35.40 -20.40 -18.73
CA ALA A 61 -36.12 -21.06 -19.81
C ALA A 61 -35.74 -20.67 -21.25
N ASN A 62 -35.28 -19.43 -21.47
CA ASN A 62 -34.97 -18.89 -22.81
C ASN A 62 -33.46 -18.81 -23.11
N SER A 63 -32.64 -19.56 -22.42
CA SER A 63 -31.17 -19.46 -22.53
C SER A 63 -30.53 -20.82 -22.87
N LYS A 64 -29.30 -20.79 -23.38
CA LYS A 64 -28.46 -22.00 -23.50
C LYS A 64 -28.27 -22.72 -22.15
N MET A 65 -28.49 -22.02 -21.05
CA MET A 65 -28.34 -22.50 -19.67
C MET A 65 -29.40 -23.52 -19.32
N LYS A 66 -30.61 -23.46 -19.95
CA LYS A 66 -31.71 -24.38 -19.72
C LYS A 66 -31.28 -25.84 -19.91
N LYS A 67 -30.62 -26.11 -21.03
CA LYS A 67 -30.17 -27.47 -21.37
C LYS A 67 -29.25 -28.06 -20.30
N VAL A 68 -28.28 -27.24 -19.81
CA VAL A 68 -27.33 -27.68 -18.79
C VAL A 68 -28.03 -27.99 -17.46
N VAL A 69 -28.99 -27.14 -17.06
CA VAL A 69 -29.73 -27.35 -15.81
C VAL A 69 -30.70 -28.51 -15.92
N GLU A 70 -31.35 -28.71 -17.08
CA GLU A 70 -32.23 -29.86 -17.34
C GLU A 70 -31.45 -31.19 -17.36
N GLU A 71 -30.30 -31.25 -17.99
CA GLU A 71 -29.38 -32.41 -17.96
C GLU A 71 -28.91 -32.75 -16.54
N PHE A 72 -28.83 -31.77 -15.66
CA PHE A 72 -28.41 -31.93 -14.25
C PHE A 72 -29.58 -32.32 -13.31
N GLY A 73 -30.83 -32.36 -13.82
CA GLY A 73 -32.03 -32.76 -13.08
C GLY A 73 -33.17 -31.76 -13.07
N GLY A 74 -32.97 -30.56 -13.64
CA GLY A 74 -34.02 -29.56 -13.84
C GLY A 74 -34.81 -29.18 -12.60
N VAL A 75 -36.16 -29.17 -12.71
CA VAL A 75 -37.05 -28.84 -11.60
C VAL A 75 -36.93 -29.84 -10.46
N ASP A 76 -36.81 -31.14 -10.75
CA ASP A 76 -36.69 -32.19 -9.72
C ASP A 76 -35.47 -31.97 -8.83
N TYR A 77 -34.33 -31.57 -9.41
CA TYR A 77 -33.15 -31.22 -8.64
C TYR A 77 -33.39 -30.04 -7.71
N LEU A 78 -34.06 -28.99 -8.19
CA LEU A 78 -34.40 -27.81 -7.40
C LEU A 78 -35.41 -28.13 -6.29
N GLU A 79 -36.38 -29.03 -6.55
CA GLU A 79 -37.33 -29.50 -5.54
C GLU A 79 -36.63 -30.30 -4.43
N ILE A 80 -35.69 -31.17 -4.80
CA ILE A 80 -34.85 -31.90 -3.83
C ILE A 80 -34.07 -30.90 -2.95
N LEU A 81 -33.45 -29.87 -3.55
CA LEU A 81 -32.72 -28.85 -2.81
C LEU A 81 -33.63 -28.02 -1.91
N SER A 82 -34.80 -27.64 -2.37
CA SER A 82 -35.79 -26.92 -1.57
C SER A 82 -36.37 -27.78 -0.44
N GLY A 83 -36.42 -29.12 -0.59
CA GLY A 83 -36.80 -30.08 0.46
C GLY A 83 -35.68 -30.43 1.43
N ALA A 84 -34.41 -30.27 1.09
CA ALA A 84 -33.26 -30.69 1.90
C ALA A 84 -33.17 -29.92 3.23
N ARG A 85 -32.65 -30.54 4.28
CA ARG A 85 -32.40 -29.85 5.57
C ARG A 85 -31.19 -28.91 5.45
N ALA A 86 -31.48 -27.65 5.15
CA ALA A 86 -30.44 -26.59 5.14
C ALA A 86 -30.21 -26.05 6.55
N ASN A 87 -28.96 -26.05 7.01
CA ASN A 87 -28.60 -25.47 8.30
C ASN A 87 -28.00 -24.08 8.08
N VAL A 88 -28.78 -23.04 8.31
CA VAL A 88 -28.40 -21.63 8.16
C VAL A 88 -27.20 -21.26 9.06
N ASN A 89 -27.05 -21.90 10.22
CA ASN A 89 -25.93 -21.63 11.14
C ASN A 89 -24.56 -21.99 10.54
N ASN A 90 -24.52 -22.76 9.47
CA ASN A 90 -23.29 -23.13 8.77
C ASN A 90 -23.01 -22.26 7.54
N LEU A 91 -23.74 -21.17 7.33
CA LEU A 91 -23.64 -20.35 6.13
C LEU A 91 -22.20 -19.86 5.91
N ASP A 92 -21.59 -19.25 6.93
CA ASP A 92 -20.22 -18.72 6.86
C ASP A 92 -19.20 -19.79 6.51
N ILE A 93 -19.33 -20.97 7.11
CA ILE A 93 -18.44 -22.12 6.84
C ILE A 93 -18.61 -22.59 5.38
N LEU A 94 -19.84 -22.59 4.88
CA LEU A 94 -20.12 -23.00 3.49
C LEU A 94 -19.56 -21.99 2.49
N CYS A 95 -19.71 -20.69 2.74
CA CYS A 95 -19.13 -19.63 1.93
C CYS A 95 -17.60 -19.71 1.90
N GLN A 96 -16.95 -19.87 3.07
CA GLN A 96 -15.51 -20.05 3.13
C GLN A 96 -15.03 -21.27 2.34
N LYS A 97 -15.72 -22.41 2.48
CA LYS A 97 -15.38 -23.62 1.72
C LYS A 97 -15.58 -23.44 0.21
N LEU A 98 -16.58 -22.68 -0.21
CA LEU A 98 -16.78 -22.36 -1.63
C LEU A 98 -15.62 -21.51 -2.15
N LYS A 99 -15.25 -20.44 -1.44
CA LYS A 99 -14.09 -19.62 -1.79
C LYS A 99 -12.80 -20.43 -1.87
N GLN A 100 -12.56 -21.33 -0.90
CA GLN A 100 -11.40 -22.22 -0.92
C GLN A 100 -11.39 -23.14 -2.15
N ALA A 101 -12.53 -23.73 -2.49
CA ALA A 101 -12.63 -24.62 -3.65
C ALA A 101 -12.41 -23.84 -4.96
N TYR A 102 -13.01 -22.67 -5.10
CA TYR A 102 -12.81 -21.77 -6.23
C TYR A 102 -11.35 -21.34 -6.37
N THR A 103 -10.72 -20.89 -5.28
CA THR A 103 -9.30 -20.49 -5.28
C THR A 103 -8.40 -21.63 -5.73
N ARG A 104 -8.61 -22.83 -5.22
CA ARG A 104 -7.84 -24.02 -5.62
C ARG A 104 -8.03 -24.34 -7.11
N TYR A 105 -9.27 -24.28 -7.59
CA TYR A 105 -9.58 -24.50 -9.01
C TYR A 105 -8.89 -23.46 -9.89
N LYS A 106 -9.04 -22.17 -9.56
CA LYS A 106 -8.40 -21.06 -10.31
C LYS A 106 -6.88 -21.12 -10.29
N LEU A 107 -6.28 -21.53 -9.19
CA LEU A 107 -4.82 -21.74 -9.13
C LEU A 107 -4.37 -22.86 -10.09
N CYS A 108 -5.10 -23.98 -10.17
CA CYS A 108 -4.82 -25.04 -11.15
C CYS A 108 -4.97 -24.51 -12.58
N GLU A 109 -6.04 -23.78 -12.87
CA GLU A 109 -6.28 -23.17 -14.19
C GLU A 109 -5.13 -22.22 -14.60
N ILE A 110 -4.68 -21.35 -13.68
CA ILE A 110 -3.54 -20.44 -13.91
C ILE A 110 -2.25 -21.23 -14.17
N CYS A 111 -2.01 -22.30 -13.41
CA CYS A 111 -0.84 -23.17 -13.64
C CYS A 111 -0.87 -23.85 -15.02
N ASP A 112 -2.03 -24.37 -15.43
CA ASP A 112 -2.20 -25.01 -16.74
C ASP A 112 -2.03 -23.98 -17.86
N GLN A 113 -2.65 -22.81 -17.78
CA GLN A 113 -2.47 -21.72 -18.73
C GLN A 113 -1.03 -21.23 -18.80
N THR A 114 -0.33 -21.17 -17.66
CA THR A 114 1.10 -20.79 -17.62
C THR A 114 1.96 -21.86 -18.31
N LYS A 115 1.66 -23.14 -18.04
CA LYS A 115 2.34 -24.26 -18.70
C LYS A 115 2.14 -24.22 -20.22
N GLU A 116 0.92 -23.99 -20.68
CA GLU A 116 0.63 -23.86 -22.12
C GLU A 116 1.36 -22.65 -22.71
N PHE A 117 1.33 -21.49 -22.03
CA PHE A 117 1.98 -20.27 -22.50
C PHE A 117 3.49 -20.42 -22.67
N VAL A 118 4.22 -20.98 -21.67
CA VAL A 118 5.66 -21.12 -21.74
C VAL A 118 6.14 -22.12 -22.79
N LEU A 119 5.26 -22.95 -23.33
CA LEU A 119 5.53 -23.88 -24.42
C LEU A 119 5.23 -23.30 -25.82
N THR A 120 4.80 -22.02 -25.90
CA THR A 120 4.53 -21.35 -27.18
C THR A 120 5.76 -20.63 -27.73
N ASP A 121 5.84 -20.51 -29.07
CA ASP A 121 6.90 -19.72 -29.76
C ASP A 121 6.93 -18.25 -29.27
N LYS A 122 5.79 -17.74 -28.75
CA LYS A 122 5.74 -16.39 -28.19
C LYS A 122 6.60 -16.25 -26.92
N ALA A 123 6.65 -17.29 -26.10
CA ALA A 123 7.45 -17.26 -24.88
C ALA A 123 8.95 -17.36 -25.17
N GLU A 124 9.35 -17.95 -26.31
CA GLU A 124 10.76 -18.07 -26.71
C GLU A 124 11.43 -16.72 -26.98
N VAL A 125 10.65 -15.70 -27.40
CA VAL A 125 11.18 -14.35 -27.70
C VAL A 125 11.10 -13.39 -26.50
N LEU A 126 10.47 -13.80 -25.40
CA LEU A 126 10.35 -12.99 -24.20
C LEU A 126 11.54 -13.19 -23.25
N ASN A 127 11.89 -12.12 -22.53
CA ASN A 127 12.88 -12.26 -21.47
C ASN A 127 12.27 -12.92 -20.21
N PRO A 128 13.11 -13.52 -19.33
CA PRO A 128 12.60 -14.22 -18.13
C PRO A 128 11.67 -13.38 -17.24
N SER A 129 11.90 -12.08 -17.15
CA SER A 129 11.05 -11.18 -16.33
C SER A 129 9.67 -10.97 -16.95
N GLU A 130 9.55 -10.98 -18.27
CA GLU A 130 8.27 -10.87 -18.96
C GLU A 130 7.45 -12.15 -18.83
N ILE A 131 8.09 -13.31 -18.94
CA ILE A 131 7.45 -14.62 -18.72
C ILE A 131 6.91 -14.71 -17.29
N LEU A 132 7.71 -14.32 -16.29
CA LEU A 132 7.28 -14.31 -14.89
C LEU A 132 6.16 -13.28 -14.65
N GLY A 133 6.25 -12.10 -15.28
CA GLY A 133 5.25 -11.04 -15.13
C GLY A 133 3.84 -11.44 -15.58
N GLU A 134 3.70 -12.23 -16.63
CA GLU A 134 2.41 -12.79 -17.07
C GLU A 134 1.78 -13.68 -15.99
N HIS A 135 2.56 -14.53 -15.35
CA HIS A 135 2.08 -15.41 -14.30
C HIS A 135 1.73 -14.63 -13.01
N GLU A 136 2.60 -13.70 -12.61
CA GLU A 136 2.38 -12.84 -11.43
C GLU A 136 1.13 -11.98 -11.58
N SER A 137 0.84 -11.47 -12.79
CA SER A 137 -0.38 -10.69 -13.05
C SER A 137 -1.65 -11.50 -12.79
N LYS A 138 -1.73 -12.74 -13.31
CA LYS A 138 -2.88 -13.62 -13.10
C LYS A 138 -3.08 -14.02 -11.62
N LEU A 139 -1.98 -14.24 -10.90
CA LEU A 139 -2.05 -14.51 -9.46
C LEU A 139 -2.51 -13.29 -8.67
N ALA A 140 -2.10 -12.08 -9.08
CA ALA A 140 -2.52 -10.84 -8.45
C ALA A 140 -4.03 -10.58 -8.68
N GLU A 141 -4.54 -10.86 -9.89
CA GLU A 141 -5.97 -10.79 -10.20
C GLU A 141 -6.77 -11.73 -9.29
N LEU A 142 -6.38 -13.01 -9.22
CA LEU A 142 -7.04 -13.98 -8.33
C LEU A 142 -6.99 -13.54 -6.86
N SER A 143 -5.87 -12.99 -6.41
CA SER A 143 -5.74 -12.48 -5.04
C SER A 143 -6.71 -11.33 -4.78
N ASN A 144 -6.93 -10.44 -5.74
CA ASN A 144 -7.90 -9.35 -5.62
C ASN A 144 -9.34 -9.87 -5.58
N ASP A 145 -9.69 -10.86 -6.42
CA ASP A 145 -11.04 -11.45 -6.45
C ASP A 145 -11.41 -12.16 -5.13
N VAL A 146 -10.41 -12.78 -4.49
CA VAL A 146 -10.64 -13.53 -3.23
C VAL A 146 -10.62 -12.60 -2.01
N GLN A 147 -9.90 -11.47 -2.06
CA GLN A 147 -9.71 -10.55 -0.93
C GLN A 147 -10.66 -9.36 -0.89
N GLN A 148 -11.66 -9.26 -1.78
CA GLN A 148 -12.67 -8.20 -1.73
C GLN A 148 -13.68 -8.38 -0.57
N THR A 149 -13.19 -8.63 0.64
CA THR A 149 -13.99 -8.35 1.82
C THR A 149 -13.96 -6.84 2.03
N LYS A 150 -15.02 -6.14 1.61
CA LYS A 150 -15.32 -4.83 2.17
C LYS A 150 -15.48 -5.04 3.66
N ASP A 151 -14.58 -4.48 4.45
CA ASP A 151 -14.73 -4.42 5.91
C ASP A 151 -16.02 -3.62 6.21
N ILE A 152 -17.18 -4.29 6.20
CA ILE A 152 -18.43 -3.68 6.65
C ILE A 152 -18.35 -3.63 8.16
N TYR A 153 -18.15 -2.43 8.67
CA TYR A 153 -18.03 -2.17 10.09
C TYR A 153 -19.31 -1.50 10.62
N LYS A 154 -19.98 -2.14 11.55
CA LYS A 154 -21.13 -1.56 12.24
C LYS A 154 -20.63 -0.58 13.29
N MET A 155 -20.92 0.70 13.06
CA MET A 155 -20.51 1.77 13.98
C MET A 155 -21.06 1.51 15.39
N GLY A 156 -20.15 1.58 16.39
CA GLY A 156 -20.49 1.37 17.80
C GLY A 156 -20.33 -0.06 18.31
N GLU A 157 -20.04 -1.05 17.48
CA GLU A 157 -20.03 -2.46 17.86
C GLU A 157 -18.91 -2.81 18.88
N ASP A 158 -17.71 -2.25 18.68
CA ASP A 158 -16.54 -2.47 19.55
C ASP A 158 -16.00 -1.19 20.21
N THR A 159 -16.76 -0.06 20.11
CA THR A 159 -16.31 1.27 20.55
C THR A 159 -15.89 1.30 22.03
N GLU A 160 -16.66 0.66 22.90
CA GLU A 160 -16.36 0.64 24.34
C GLU A 160 -15.05 -0.09 24.62
N GLU A 161 -14.82 -1.23 23.95
CA GLU A 161 -13.59 -2.02 24.09
C GLU A 161 -12.36 -1.27 23.58
N VAL A 162 -12.51 -0.58 22.42
CA VAL A 162 -11.45 0.26 21.86
C VAL A 162 -11.11 1.42 22.79
N LEU A 163 -12.12 2.12 23.32
CA LEU A 163 -11.91 3.21 24.28
C LEU A 163 -11.24 2.73 25.57
N LYS A 164 -11.66 1.57 26.09
CA LYS A 164 -11.05 0.98 27.27
C LYS A 164 -9.58 0.66 27.05
N ARG A 165 -9.23 0.02 25.93
CA ARG A 165 -7.81 -0.26 25.57
C ARG A 165 -6.98 1.01 25.45
N ARG A 166 -7.54 2.09 24.86
CA ARG A 166 -6.86 3.39 24.78
C ARG A 166 -6.66 4.03 26.15
N ALA A 167 -7.64 3.91 27.05
CA ALA A 167 -7.55 4.43 28.40
C ALA A 167 -6.53 3.64 29.27
N GLU A 168 -6.39 2.35 29.05
CA GLU A 168 -5.40 1.51 29.74
C GLU A 168 -3.95 1.83 29.31
N ASN A 169 -3.76 2.26 28.05
CA ASN A 169 -2.46 2.60 27.49
C ASN A 169 -2.56 3.95 26.75
N PRO A 170 -2.69 5.08 27.49
CA PRO A 170 -2.75 6.39 26.85
C PRO A 170 -1.44 6.68 26.13
N ASN A 171 -1.54 7.01 24.86
CA ASN A 171 -0.40 7.39 24.02
C ASN A 171 -0.65 8.76 23.40
N THR A 172 0.28 9.68 23.54
CA THR A 172 0.21 11.02 22.96
C THR A 172 0.39 11.01 21.46
N VAL A 173 1.08 9.98 20.90
CA VAL A 173 1.28 9.80 19.47
C VAL A 173 0.82 8.37 19.09
N PRO A 174 -0.43 8.21 18.65
CA PRO A 174 -1.00 6.89 18.38
C PRO A 174 -0.44 6.20 17.11
N GLY A 175 0.26 6.92 16.24
CA GLY A 175 0.89 6.40 15.01
C GLY A 175 2.38 6.09 15.16
N LEU A 176 3.01 5.75 14.04
CA LEU A 176 4.46 5.52 13.99
C LEU A 176 5.21 6.86 14.08
N GLU A 177 6.11 6.95 15.04
CA GLU A 177 6.92 8.14 15.32
C GLU A 177 8.18 8.13 14.46
N VAL A 178 8.40 9.18 13.66
CA VAL A 178 9.61 9.34 12.83
C VAL A 178 10.79 9.93 13.62
N GLY A 179 10.61 10.18 14.91
CA GLY A 179 11.63 10.67 15.83
C GLY A 179 11.83 12.17 15.81
N TRP A 180 10.87 12.92 15.28
CA TRP A 180 10.78 14.37 15.34
C TRP A 180 9.60 14.74 16.23
N ASN A 181 9.89 15.05 17.50
CA ASN A 181 8.88 15.11 18.57
C ASN A 181 7.72 16.06 18.29
N LYS A 182 7.99 17.28 17.81
CA LYS A 182 6.94 18.24 17.44
C LYS A 182 6.15 17.72 16.24
N PHE A 183 6.87 17.22 15.22
CA PHE A 183 6.21 16.64 14.04
C PHE A 183 5.30 15.49 14.42
N ASP A 184 5.80 14.54 15.19
CA ASP A 184 5.05 13.34 15.61
C ASP A 184 3.84 13.74 16.48
N TYR A 185 4.03 14.68 17.42
CA TYR A 185 2.96 15.19 18.28
C TYR A 185 1.83 15.84 17.46
N TYR A 186 2.17 16.85 16.63
CA TYR A 186 1.16 17.60 15.88
C TYR A 186 0.49 16.77 14.78
N THR A 187 1.15 15.75 14.25
CA THR A 187 0.60 14.88 13.19
C THR A 187 0.00 13.59 13.70
N ASN A 188 0.11 13.29 14.99
CA ASN A 188 -0.23 11.99 15.57
C ASN A 188 0.57 10.82 14.95
N GLY A 189 1.78 11.08 14.43
CA GLY A 189 2.61 10.09 13.75
C GLY A 189 2.00 9.55 12.45
N GLY A 190 2.57 8.49 11.91
CA GLY A 190 2.07 7.80 10.72
C GLY A 190 0.96 6.81 11.06
N GLN A 191 -0.28 7.10 10.66
CA GLN A 191 -1.43 6.25 10.94
C GLN A 191 -1.63 5.16 9.86
N PRO A 192 -2.21 4.00 10.20
CA PRO A 192 -2.63 3.01 9.20
C PRO A 192 -3.51 3.64 8.13
N GLY A 193 -3.16 3.45 6.86
CA GLY A 193 -3.89 4.01 5.73
C GLY A 193 -3.51 5.45 5.37
N ASP A 194 -2.56 6.07 6.05
CA ASP A 194 -2.06 7.40 5.68
C ASP A 194 -1.16 7.37 4.45
N LEU A 195 -1.35 8.34 3.56
CA LEU A 195 -0.37 8.73 2.56
C LEU A 195 0.24 10.07 3.00
N ILE A 196 1.52 10.06 3.37
CA ILE A 196 2.26 11.20 3.90
C ILE A 196 3.21 11.70 2.82
N MET A 197 2.96 12.91 2.34
CA MET A 197 3.69 13.50 1.21
C MET A 197 4.66 14.57 1.68
N VAL A 198 5.96 14.38 1.42
CA VAL A 198 7.02 15.37 1.67
C VAL A 198 7.33 16.10 0.37
N CYS A 199 6.92 17.33 0.26
CA CYS A 199 7.13 18.19 -0.89
C CYS A 199 8.35 19.08 -0.65
N ALA A 200 9.27 19.11 -1.62
CA ALA A 200 10.46 19.95 -1.54
C ALA A 200 10.97 20.31 -2.94
N ARG A 201 11.71 21.41 -3.06
CA ARG A 201 12.48 21.72 -4.27
C ARG A 201 13.61 20.70 -4.45
N ALA A 202 14.07 20.59 -5.70
CA ALA A 202 15.25 19.78 -6.00
C ALA A 202 16.43 20.19 -5.09
N LYS A 203 17.19 19.22 -4.61
CA LYS A 203 18.38 19.40 -3.75
C LYS A 203 18.12 20.03 -2.36
N THR A 204 16.88 20.13 -1.91
CA THR A 204 16.54 20.58 -0.55
C THR A 204 16.78 19.49 0.50
N GLY A 205 16.79 18.22 0.13
CA GLY A 205 17.02 17.11 1.07
C GLY A 205 15.79 16.23 1.32
N LYS A 206 14.81 16.24 0.41
CA LYS A 206 13.60 15.39 0.46
C LYS A 206 13.92 13.92 0.73
N SER A 207 14.73 13.30 -0.15
CA SER A 207 15.17 11.90 -0.02
C SER A 207 15.96 11.67 1.29
N THR A 208 16.72 12.66 1.71
CA THR A 208 17.44 12.62 3.00
C THR A 208 16.45 12.58 4.17
N THR A 209 15.37 13.36 4.12
CA THR A 209 14.32 13.34 5.15
C THR A 209 13.66 11.96 5.22
N LEU A 210 13.25 11.41 4.08
CA LEU A 210 12.67 10.07 4.03
C LEU A 210 13.63 9.00 4.55
N THR A 211 14.92 9.11 4.19
CA THR A 211 15.96 8.20 4.70
C THR A 211 16.14 8.32 6.21
N ASN A 212 16.20 9.55 6.78
CA ASN A 212 16.30 9.74 8.23
C ASN A 212 15.11 9.14 8.97
N TRP A 213 13.88 9.36 8.49
CA TRP A 213 12.68 8.75 9.06
C TRP A 213 12.68 7.23 8.95
N ALA A 214 13.10 6.71 7.80
CA ALA A 214 13.21 5.27 7.58
C ALA A 214 14.29 4.61 8.45
N VAL A 215 15.42 5.30 8.69
CA VAL A 215 16.47 4.88 9.64
C VAL A 215 15.93 4.83 11.06
N LYS A 216 15.18 5.84 11.49
CA LYS A 216 14.54 5.86 12.80
C LYS A 216 13.64 4.65 12.98
N LEU A 217 12.70 4.45 12.08
CA LEU A 217 11.74 3.34 12.19
C LEU A 217 12.43 1.97 12.00
N GLY A 218 13.15 1.78 10.88
CA GLY A 218 13.63 0.47 10.47
C GLY A 218 14.87 -0.02 11.20
N ILE A 219 15.73 0.89 11.67
CA ILE A 219 17.02 0.53 12.26
C ILE A 219 17.07 0.84 13.76
N GLU A 220 16.65 2.04 14.18
CA GLU A 220 16.71 2.41 15.59
C GLU A 220 15.59 1.76 16.40
N ASP A 221 14.35 1.76 15.89
CA ASP A 221 13.19 1.19 16.57
C ASP A 221 12.89 -0.26 16.14
N ASN A 222 13.64 -0.77 15.16
CA ASN A 222 13.48 -2.13 14.61
C ASN A 222 12.05 -2.45 14.13
N ILE A 223 11.34 -1.45 13.64
CA ILE A 223 10.02 -1.60 13.03
C ILE A 223 10.21 -2.04 11.57
N PRO A 224 9.65 -3.18 11.11
CA PRO A 224 9.85 -3.63 9.74
C PRO A 224 9.31 -2.62 8.73
N ILE A 225 10.18 -2.07 7.89
CA ILE A 225 9.83 -1.12 6.84
C ILE A 225 10.29 -1.60 5.47
N LEU A 226 9.58 -1.17 4.42
CA LEU A 226 9.96 -1.41 3.04
C LEU A 226 10.20 -0.07 2.33
N TYR A 227 11.41 0.11 1.80
CA TYR A 227 11.83 1.33 1.12
C TYR A 227 11.98 1.06 -0.38
N PHE A 228 11.11 1.63 -1.19
CA PHE A 228 11.23 1.65 -2.64
C PHE A 228 12.00 2.90 -3.07
N ASP A 229 13.11 2.69 -3.76
CA ASP A 229 13.94 3.76 -4.29
C ASP A 229 13.92 3.75 -5.82
N THR A 230 13.55 4.87 -6.41
CA THR A 230 13.47 5.01 -7.86
C THR A 230 14.73 5.63 -8.48
N GLU A 231 15.66 6.12 -7.65
CA GLU A 231 16.85 6.82 -8.12
C GLU A 231 18.17 6.19 -7.65
N MET A 232 18.23 5.78 -6.38
CA MET A 232 19.46 5.33 -5.76
C MET A 232 19.52 3.82 -5.64
N SER A 233 20.66 3.26 -5.99
CA SER A 233 20.97 1.84 -5.77
C SER A 233 21.03 1.52 -4.27
N ALA A 234 20.91 0.24 -3.93
CA ALA A 234 21.03 -0.23 -2.55
C ALA A 234 22.37 0.20 -1.91
N ARG A 235 23.46 0.23 -2.70
CA ARG A 235 24.77 0.63 -2.20
C ARG A 235 24.85 2.12 -1.85
N GLU A 236 24.31 2.97 -2.71
CA GLU A 236 24.25 4.42 -2.45
C GLU A 236 23.38 4.73 -1.21
N GLN A 237 22.27 4.02 -1.04
CA GLN A 237 21.41 4.15 0.12
C GLN A 237 22.12 3.66 1.40
N GLU A 238 22.86 2.55 1.32
CA GLU A 238 23.64 2.00 2.42
C GLU A 238 24.73 2.99 2.89
N ASP A 239 25.47 3.61 1.96
CA ASP A 239 26.48 4.62 2.29
C ASP A 239 25.88 5.85 2.99
N ARG A 240 24.68 6.26 2.60
CA ARG A 240 23.93 7.34 3.30
C ARG A 240 23.52 6.94 4.70
N ILE A 241 22.95 5.75 4.86
CA ILE A 241 22.56 5.23 6.18
C ILE A 241 23.77 5.11 7.11
N LEU A 242 24.90 4.60 6.59
CA LEU A 242 26.15 4.54 7.35
C LEU A 242 26.59 5.92 7.83
N SER A 243 26.49 6.95 6.97
CA SER A 243 26.84 8.32 7.34
C SER A 243 25.92 8.88 8.42
N ILE A 244 24.61 8.68 8.30
CA ILE A 244 23.61 9.14 9.27
C ILE A 244 23.84 8.49 10.65
N LEU A 245 24.05 7.17 10.67
CA LEU A 245 24.19 6.41 11.90
C LEU A 245 25.57 6.62 12.59
N SER A 246 26.66 6.64 11.79
CA SER A 246 28.01 6.76 12.32
C SER A 246 28.43 8.20 12.62
N GLY A 247 27.77 9.19 11.98
CA GLY A 247 28.21 10.58 11.99
C GLY A 247 29.58 10.77 11.32
N VAL A 248 30.02 9.84 10.48
CA VAL A 248 31.21 9.98 9.62
C VAL A 248 30.78 10.68 8.32
N PRO A 249 31.55 11.66 7.81
CA PRO A 249 31.20 12.33 6.57
C PRO A 249 30.93 11.36 5.42
N HIS A 250 29.81 11.56 4.74
CA HIS A 250 29.39 10.72 3.62
C HIS A 250 30.47 10.62 2.53
N LYS A 251 31.15 11.73 2.23
CA LYS A 251 32.27 11.75 1.31
C LYS A 251 33.42 10.86 1.75
N GLU A 252 33.72 10.82 3.06
CA GLU A 252 34.80 9.95 3.58
C GLU A 252 34.45 8.46 3.53
N ILE A 253 33.18 8.12 3.66
CA ILE A 253 32.69 6.73 3.51
C ILE A 253 32.87 6.28 2.07
N ILE A 254 32.37 7.05 1.09
CA ILE A 254 32.42 6.68 -0.33
C ILE A 254 33.85 6.53 -0.84
N ASN A 255 34.76 7.41 -0.47
CA ASN A 255 36.13 7.42 -0.99
C ASN A 255 37.15 6.72 -0.08
N GLY A 256 36.71 6.08 1.01
CA GLY A 256 37.59 5.34 1.93
C GLY A 256 38.45 6.22 2.84
N MET A 257 38.28 7.54 2.86
CA MET A 257 39.06 8.46 3.69
C MET A 257 38.80 8.33 5.19
N TYR A 258 37.75 7.61 5.58
CA TYR A 258 37.51 7.26 6.99
C TYR A 258 38.62 6.41 7.60
N CYS A 259 39.51 5.85 6.80
CA CYS A 259 40.68 5.09 7.24
C CYS A 259 41.87 5.97 7.61
N LEU A 260 41.80 7.29 7.41
CA LEU A 260 42.84 8.27 7.67
C LEU A 260 42.39 9.23 8.76
N ASP A 261 43.34 9.83 9.48
CA ASP A 261 43.04 10.95 10.37
C ASP A 261 42.70 12.18 9.54
N THR A 262 41.60 12.85 9.85
CA THR A 262 41.11 14.03 9.16
C THR A 262 40.61 15.05 10.18
N GLU A 263 40.18 16.24 9.74
CA GLU A 263 39.49 17.23 10.58
C GLU A 263 38.22 16.68 11.27
N PHE A 264 37.61 15.60 10.71
CA PHE A 264 36.41 14.94 11.24
C PHE A 264 36.70 13.85 12.26
N GLY A 265 37.97 13.63 12.63
CA GLY A 265 38.39 12.74 13.70
C GLY A 265 39.45 11.71 13.29
N LYS A 266 39.88 10.95 14.31
CA LYS A 266 40.89 9.91 14.14
C LYS A 266 40.32 8.70 13.41
N ALA A 267 41.14 8.06 12.59
CA ALA A 267 40.78 6.89 11.81
C ALA A 267 40.16 5.77 12.65
N GLU A 268 40.75 5.48 13.81
CA GLU A 268 40.26 4.40 14.68
C GLU A 268 38.87 4.71 15.27
N ASP A 269 38.56 5.93 15.64
CA ASP A 269 37.24 6.34 16.11
C ASP A 269 36.20 6.25 15.00
N LYS A 270 36.54 6.68 13.77
CA LYS A 270 35.68 6.59 12.61
C LYS A 270 35.37 5.14 12.24
N LYS A 271 36.38 4.28 12.20
CA LYS A 271 36.22 2.84 11.96
C LYS A 271 35.35 2.17 13.02
N LYS A 272 35.51 2.55 14.30
CA LYS A 272 34.66 2.04 15.38
C LYS A 272 33.21 2.45 15.16
N ARG A 273 32.93 3.74 14.95
CA ARG A 273 31.57 4.25 14.70
C ARG A 273 30.89 3.60 13.49
N ILE A 274 31.66 3.36 12.40
CA ILE A 274 31.16 2.65 11.22
C ILE A 274 30.82 1.18 11.56
N ARG A 275 31.67 0.46 12.31
CA ARG A 275 31.36 -0.91 12.75
C ARG A 275 30.11 -0.97 13.62
N ASP A 276 29.95 -0.04 14.52
CA ASP A 276 28.75 0.07 15.37
C ASP A 276 27.50 0.36 14.52
N ALA A 277 27.61 1.22 13.51
CA ALA A 277 26.52 1.50 12.55
C ALA A 277 26.16 0.26 11.74
N ILE A 278 27.13 -0.50 11.22
CA ILE A 278 26.91 -1.77 10.50
C ILE A 278 26.18 -2.78 11.40
N THR A 279 26.56 -2.86 12.67
CA THR A 279 25.93 -3.76 13.64
C THR A 279 24.45 -3.39 13.84
N LYS A 280 24.14 -2.09 14.00
CA LYS A 280 22.76 -1.60 14.08
C LYS A 280 21.96 -1.89 12.81
N MET A 281 22.54 -1.63 11.63
CA MET A 281 21.88 -1.91 10.35
C MET A 281 21.52 -3.40 10.18
N ARG A 282 22.40 -4.30 10.59
CA ARG A 282 22.17 -5.76 10.53
C ARG A 282 21.10 -6.25 11.50
N ALA A 283 20.96 -5.58 12.64
CA ALA A 283 19.94 -5.88 13.63
C ALA A 283 18.58 -5.28 13.28
N GLY A 284 18.55 -4.27 12.43
CA GLY A 284 17.33 -3.56 12.03
C GLY A 284 16.50 -4.31 10.97
N SER A 285 15.28 -3.86 10.80
CA SER A 285 14.30 -4.41 9.87
C SER A 285 14.01 -3.44 8.71
N TYR A 286 15.06 -2.97 8.05
CA TYR A 286 15.02 -2.04 6.91
C TYR A 286 15.23 -2.81 5.61
N TYR A 287 14.18 -2.94 4.77
CA TYR A 287 14.26 -3.59 3.47
C TYR A 287 14.28 -2.55 2.36
N HIS A 288 15.26 -2.62 1.47
CA HIS A 288 15.43 -1.67 0.35
C HIS A 288 15.25 -2.35 -1.00
N ILE A 289 14.54 -1.69 -1.91
CA ILE A 289 14.35 -2.16 -3.28
C ILE A 289 14.62 -1.01 -4.24
N TYR A 290 15.60 -1.21 -5.14
CA TYR A 290 15.87 -0.28 -6.23
C TYR A 290 14.98 -0.59 -7.42
N MET A 291 14.11 0.34 -7.82
CA MET A 291 13.15 0.18 -8.91
C MET A 291 13.09 1.42 -9.82
N PRO A 292 14.11 1.65 -10.66
CA PRO A 292 14.11 2.84 -11.55
C PRO A 292 12.98 2.84 -12.58
N ASN A 293 12.55 1.65 -13.02
CA ASN A 293 11.46 1.44 -13.98
C ASN A 293 10.29 0.72 -13.28
N PHE A 294 9.67 1.39 -12.33
CA PHE A 294 8.55 0.84 -11.58
C PHE A 294 7.22 0.98 -12.32
N THR A 295 6.28 0.10 -11.97
CA THR A 295 4.84 0.33 -12.15
C THR A 295 4.17 0.23 -10.79
N ILE A 296 3.04 0.91 -10.61
CA ILE A 296 2.35 0.92 -9.32
C ILE A 296 1.84 -0.48 -8.94
N GLU A 297 1.50 -1.30 -9.93
CA GLU A 297 1.08 -2.69 -9.76
C GLU A 297 2.22 -3.54 -9.19
N LYS A 298 3.44 -3.39 -9.71
CA LYS A 298 4.64 -4.09 -9.18
C LYS A 298 4.96 -3.64 -7.75
N VAL A 299 4.87 -2.34 -7.47
CA VAL A 299 5.04 -1.81 -6.11
C VAL A 299 4.04 -2.45 -5.16
N ASN A 300 2.75 -2.48 -5.55
CA ASN A 300 1.68 -3.08 -4.75
C ASN A 300 1.88 -4.58 -4.53
N ALA A 301 2.25 -5.33 -5.56
CA ALA A 301 2.50 -6.76 -5.45
C ALA A 301 3.66 -7.09 -4.49
N ILE A 302 4.78 -6.36 -4.62
CA ILE A 302 5.95 -6.53 -3.76
C ILE A 302 5.61 -6.15 -2.31
N ALA A 303 4.94 -5.02 -2.08
CA ALA A 303 4.57 -4.58 -0.74
C ALA A 303 3.61 -5.55 -0.06
N LYS A 304 2.62 -6.11 -0.77
CA LYS A 304 1.72 -7.17 -0.28
C LYS A 304 2.52 -8.41 0.13
N LYS A 305 3.46 -8.86 -0.71
CA LYS A 305 4.35 -10.00 -0.41
C LYS A 305 5.16 -9.75 0.86
N PHE A 306 5.78 -8.57 0.99
CA PHE A 306 6.57 -8.21 2.18
C PHE A 306 5.70 -8.05 3.42
N LYS A 307 4.45 -7.57 3.30
CA LYS A 307 3.49 -7.53 4.42
C LYS A 307 3.22 -8.92 4.97
N ILE A 308 3.04 -9.91 4.10
CA ILE A 308 2.78 -11.30 4.51
C ILE A 308 4.06 -11.95 5.10
N GLN A 309 5.20 -11.77 4.46
CA GLN A 309 6.45 -12.46 4.82
C GLN A 309 7.17 -11.83 6.01
N ASN A 310 7.21 -10.51 6.09
CA ASN A 310 8.01 -9.74 7.04
C ASN A 310 7.17 -8.85 7.96
N ASN A 311 5.84 -8.85 7.80
CA ASN A 311 4.90 -8.02 8.56
C ASN A 311 5.29 -6.54 8.60
N ILE A 312 5.64 -5.97 7.42
CA ILE A 312 6.04 -4.55 7.34
C ILE A 312 4.96 -3.65 7.93
N GLN A 313 5.40 -2.60 8.64
CA GLN A 313 4.54 -1.64 9.33
C GLN A 313 4.53 -0.26 8.65
N ALA A 314 5.48 0.02 7.76
CA ALA A 314 5.51 1.24 6.97
C ALA A 314 6.12 0.98 5.58
N VAL A 315 5.72 1.80 4.61
CA VAL A 315 6.29 1.80 3.26
C VAL A 315 6.85 3.19 2.98
N PHE A 316 8.05 3.25 2.43
CA PHE A 316 8.66 4.46 1.89
C PHE A 316 8.76 4.35 0.38
N PHE A 317 8.42 5.42 -0.34
CA PHE A 317 8.49 5.49 -1.79
C PHE A 317 9.19 6.79 -2.22
N ASP A 318 10.46 6.71 -2.59
CA ASP A 318 11.31 7.85 -2.94
C ASP A 318 11.65 7.84 -4.43
N TYR A 319 10.99 8.66 -5.21
CA TYR A 319 9.89 9.59 -5.02
C TYR A 319 8.90 9.50 -6.19
N LEU A 320 7.79 10.23 -6.11
CA LEU A 320 6.85 10.36 -7.23
C LEU A 320 7.54 11.01 -8.43
N LYS A 321 7.84 10.22 -9.45
CA LYS A 321 8.38 10.68 -10.73
C LYS A 321 7.71 9.96 -11.89
N PHE A 322 7.79 10.54 -13.07
CA PHE A 322 7.31 9.92 -14.28
C PHE A 322 8.26 8.79 -14.70
N PRO A 323 7.80 7.53 -14.83
CA PRO A 323 8.65 6.43 -15.28
C PRO A 323 9.04 6.62 -16.75
N SER A 324 10.33 6.67 -17.04
CA SER A 324 10.85 6.93 -18.39
C SER A 324 10.43 5.86 -19.42
N SER A 325 10.18 4.63 -19.01
CA SER A 325 9.71 3.55 -19.88
C SER A 325 8.28 3.71 -20.39
N GLN A 326 7.44 4.49 -19.69
CA GLN A 326 6.05 4.73 -20.10
C GLN A 326 5.89 5.98 -20.99
N VAL A 327 6.91 6.86 -21.05
CA VAL A 327 6.91 8.07 -21.90
C VAL A 327 6.79 7.72 -23.37
N ALA A 328 7.38 6.61 -23.82
CA ALA A 328 7.41 6.22 -25.23
C ALA A 328 6.03 5.81 -25.80
N ASN A 329 5.11 5.35 -24.95
CA ASN A 329 3.84 4.78 -25.37
C ASN A 329 2.61 5.70 -25.20
N LEU A 330 2.76 6.85 -24.52
CA LEU A 330 1.64 7.71 -24.14
C LEU A 330 1.79 9.13 -24.71
N LYS A 331 1.53 9.29 -26.02
CA LYS A 331 1.55 10.62 -26.70
C LYS A 331 0.49 11.62 -26.18
N SER A 332 -0.45 11.23 -25.31
CA SER A 332 -1.58 12.05 -24.89
C SER A 332 -1.76 12.23 -23.38
N VAL A 333 -1.02 11.53 -22.51
CA VAL A 333 -1.16 11.63 -21.05
C VAL A 333 -0.21 12.69 -20.50
N GLN A 334 -0.74 13.67 -19.78
CA GLN A 334 0.07 14.71 -19.16
C GLN A 334 0.73 14.21 -17.88
N GLU A 335 1.93 14.71 -17.56
CA GLU A 335 2.73 14.32 -16.40
C GLU A 335 1.94 14.33 -15.08
N TRP A 336 1.12 15.37 -14.86
CA TRP A 336 0.31 15.50 -13.64
C TRP A 336 -0.77 14.39 -13.49
N GLN A 337 -1.30 13.87 -14.60
CA GLN A 337 -2.28 12.77 -14.57
C GLN A 337 -1.62 11.48 -14.10
N MET A 338 -0.41 11.22 -14.58
CA MET A 338 0.36 10.04 -14.17
C MET A 338 0.80 10.13 -12.71
N LEU A 339 1.26 11.30 -12.25
CA LEU A 339 1.60 11.50 -10.83
C LEU A 339 0.37 11.29 -9.93
N GLY A 340 -0.80 11.77 -10.36
CA GLY A 340 -2.06 11.50 -9.67
C GLY A 340 -2.43 10.02 -9.63
N TYR A 341 -2.18 9.27 -10.71
CA TYR A 341 -2.40 7.82 -10.76
C TYR A 341 -1.49 7.07 -9.79
N ILE A 342 -0.19 7.39 -9.78
CA ILE A 342 0.77 6.78 -8.84
C ILE A 342 0.39 7.10 -7.40
N ALA A 343 0.04 8.35 -7.09
CA ALA A 343 -0.40 8.76 -5.76
C ALA A 343 -1.68 8.02 -5.32
N SER A 344 -2.64 7.80 -6.24
CA SER A 344 -3.83 6.98 -5.96
C SER A 344 -3.45 5.55 -5.59
N GLY A 345 -2.58 4.92 -6.39
CA GLY A 345 -2.13 3.56 -6.10
C GLY A 345 -1.37 3.42 -4.78
N LEU A 346 -0.57 4.44 -4.38
CA LEU A 346 0.08 4.48 -3.07
C LEU A 346 -0.93 4.68 -1.93
N LYS A 347 -1.98 5.48 -2.16
CA LYS A 347 -3.07 5.64 -1.19
C LYS A 347 -3.86 4.35 -0.99
N ASP A 348 -4.17 3.67 -2.08
CA ASP A 348 -4.85 2.37 -2.07
C ASP A 348 -3.99 1.31 -1.37
N LEU A 349 -2.67 1.33 -1.62
CA LEU A 349 -1.71 0.48 -0.92
C LEU A 349 -1.74 0.70 0.60
N ALA A 350 -1.69 1.97 1.02
CA ALA A 350 -1.75 2.33 2.45
C ALA A 350 -3.03 1.79 3.11
N GLY A 351 -4.19 1.95 2.47
CA GLY A 351 -5.48 1.44 2.94
C GLY A 351 -5.52 -0.08 2.99
N THR A 352 -5.10 -0.74 1.91
CA THR A 352 -5.14 -2.20 1.78
C THR A 352 -4.23 -2.90 2.81
N LEU A 353 -3.00 -2.40 2.99
CA LEU A 353 -2.04 -2.99 3.93
C LEU A 353 -2.22 -2.51 5.37
N LYS A 354 -3.07 -1.50 5.59
CA LYS A 354 -3.28 -0.83 6.90
C LYS A 354 -1.95 -0.35 7.50
N VAL A 355 -1.12 0.29 6.66
CA VAL A 355 0.17 0.88 7.06
C VAL A 355 0.29 2.31 6.51
N PRO A 356 1.08 3.20 7.15
CA PRO A 356 1.43 4.48 6.54
C PRO A 356 2.38 4.30 5.35
N VAL A 357 2.15 5.11 4.32
CA VAL A 357 3.05 5.24 3.16
C VAL A 357 3.63 6.65 3.16
N TYR A 358 4.96 6.74 3.22
CA TYR A 358 5.70 7.99 3.14
C TYR A 358 6.26 8.16 1.73
N SER A 359 5.99 9.28 1.09
CA SER A 359 6.50 9.53 -0.25
C SER A 359 6.96 10.95 -0.46
N GLY A 360 7.85 11.13 -1.42
CA GLY A 360 8.37 12.43 -1.81
C GLY A 360 7.68 12.97 -3.06
N CYS A 361 7.50 14.28 -3.11
CA CYS A 361 6.97 15.00 -4.27
C CYS A 361 7.84 16.22 -4.58
N GLN A 362 7.98 16.57 -5.86
CA GLN A 362 8.73 17.75 -6.25
C GLN A 362 7.84 18.99 -6.26
N GLU A 363 8.32 20.10 -5.66
CA GLU A 363 7.63 21.37 -5.64
C GLU A 363 7.79 22.11 -7.00
N ASN A 364 6.72 22.76 -7.50
CA ASN A 364 6.75 23.57 -8.71
C ASN A 364 7.60 24.84 -8.57
N ARG A 365 8.16 25.32 -9.71
CA ARG A 365 9.01 26.52 -9.77
C ARG A 365 8.24 27.85 -9.71
N SER A 366 6.93 27.85 -9.79
CA SER A 366 6.11 29.02 -10.10
C SER A 366 5.92 30.06 -8.99
N ASN A 367 6.34 29.82 -7.75
CA ASN A 367 6.17 30.78 -6.64
C ASN A 367 7.50 30.99 -5.86
N LEU A 368 8.24 32.02 -6.28
CA LEU A 368 9.56 32.35 -5.73
C LEU A 368 9.51 33.09 -4.38
N ASP A 369 8.41 33.79 -4.04
CA ASP A 369 8.42 34.88 -3.04
C ASP A 369 7.38 34.81 -1.92
N SER A 370 6.62 33.72 -1.74
CA SER A 370 5.69 33.67 -0.60
C SER A 370 6.26 32.87 0.58
N ASP A 371 6.42 33.53 1.73
CA ASP A 371 6.72 32.88 3.01
C ASP A 371 5.62 31.91 3.47
N LYS A 372 4.43 32.02 2.91
CA LYS A 372 3.33 31.06 3.07
C LYS A 372 3.29 30.15 1.84
N LYS A 373 3.79 28.95 1.98
CA LYS A 373 3.62 27.90 0.97
C LYS A 373 2.17 27.43 1.01
N ASP A 374 1.48 27.66 -0.12
CA ASP A 374 0.10 27.26 -0.34
C ASP A 374 0.06 25.86 -0.99
N GLU A 375 -1.04 25.17 -0.83
CA GLU A 375 -1.36 23.89 -1.48
C GLU A 375 -1.15 23.93 -3.00
N ARG A 376 -1.23 25.12 -3.64
CA ARG A 376 -0.98 25.37 -5.07
C ARG A 376 0.48 25.15 -5.50
N ASN A 377 1.39 24.97 -4.57
CA ASN A 377 2.83 24.83 -4.86
C ASN A 377 3.27 23.40 -5.15
N VAL A 378 2.36 22.43 -5.06
CA VAL A 378 2.67 21.02 -5.37
C VAL A 378 2.80 20.83 -6.88
N GLY A 379 3.97 20.35 -7.30
CA GLY A 379 4.22 20.01 -8.70
C GLY A 379 3.28 18.93 -9.19
N GLY A 380 2.35 19.34 -10.06
CA GLY A 380 1.71 18.43 -10.97
C GLY A 380 0.29 18.02 -10.70
N SER A 381 -0.35 18.22 -9.54
CA SER A 381 -1.76 17.80 -9.45
C SER A 381 -2.46 18.18 -8.15
N ASP A 382 -3.58 18.91 -8.26
CA ASP A 382 -4.60 19.02 -7.19
C ASP A 382 -5.04 17.64 -6.68
N ARG A 383 -4.89 16.61 -7.50
CA ARG A 383 -5.22 15.23 -7.16
C ARG A 383 -4.29 14.64 -6.11
N ILE A 384 -3.00 14.99 -6.11
CA ILE A 384 -2.05 14.59 -5.05
C ILE A 384 -2.51 15.17 -3.71
N LEU A 385 -2.94 16.44 -3.70
CA LEU A 385 -3.47 17.11 -2.52
C LEU A 385 -4.71 16.40 -1.95
N GLN A 386 -5.63 15.99 -2.83
CA GLN A 386 -6.87 15.31 -2.43
C GLN A 386 -6.61 13.91 -1.86
N LEU A 387 -5.57 13.23 -2.32
CA LEU A 387 -5.22 11.86 -1.93
C LEU A 387 -4.34 11.81 -0.67
N ALA A 388 -3.48 12.80 -0.47
CA ALA A 388 -2.61 12.86 0.70
C ALA A 388 -3.42 12.94 2.00
N SER A 389 -3.01 12.15 2.99
CA SER A 389 -3.53 12.30 4.36
C SER A 389 -2.82 13.42 5.10
N LYS A 390 -1.54 13.62 4.77
CA LYS A 390 -0.69 14.69 5.30
C LYS A 390 0.19 15.24 4.18
N LEU A 391 0.23 16.56 4.04
CA LEU A 391 1.04 17.27 3.08
C LEU A 391 2.02 18.18 3.80
N ILE A 392 3.29 18.01 3.52
CA ILE A 392 4.38 18.61 4.24
C ILE A 392 5.33 19.29 3.25
N PHE A 393 5.72 20.52 3.53
CA PHE A 393 6.74 21.23 2.76
C PHE A 393 8.04 21.34 3.54
N LEU A 394 9.12 20.88 2.94
CA LEU A 394 10.48 21.06 3.44
C LEU A 394 11.18 22.17 2.66
N SER A 395 11.77 23.13 3.33
CA SER A 395 12.52 24.22 2.70
C SER A 395 13.78 24.59 3.48
N ASN A 396 14.81 25.07 2.75
CA ASN A 396 15.95 25.69 3.37
C ASN A 396 15.57 27.09 3.87
N LYS A 397 16.11 27.50 5.00
CA LYS A 397 16.05 28.89 5.47
C LYS A 397 17.00 29.77 4.64
N SER A 398 16.65 31.04 4.47
CA SER A 398 17.57 32.01 3.89
C SER A 398 18.68 32.37 4.88
N GLU A 399 19.80 32.88 4.37
CA GLU A 399 20.89 33.37 5.24
C GLU A 399 20.41 34.44 6.23
N ASP A 400 19.54 35.36 5.78
CA ASP A 400 18.94 36.36 6.65
C ASP A 400 18.07 35.76 7.76
N GLN A 401 17.33 34.69 7.48
CA GLN A 401 16.57 34.01 8.52
C GLN A 401 17.47 33.32 9.52
N ILE A 402 18.53 32.65 9.09
CA ILE A 402 19.48 31.97 9.96
C ILE A 402 20.20 33.00 10.85
N ILE A 403 20.59 34.17 10.30
CA ILE A 403 21.23 35.24 11.05
C ILE A 403 20.26 35.83 12.10
N LYS A 404 19.01 36.11 11.73
CA LYS A 404 17.99 36.63 12.66
C LYS A 404 17.71 35.68 13.82
N GLU A 405 17.78 34.40 13.58
CA GLU A 405 17.58 33.33 14.57
C GLU A 405 18.86 32.97 15.32
N ALA A 406 19.96 33.73 15.12
CA ALA A 406 21.28 33.50 15.68
C ALA A 406 21.81 32.05 15.48
N GLY A 407 21.36 31.39 14.42
CA GLY A 407 21.69 29.99 14.11
C GLY A 407 21.11 28.95 15.07
N LEU A 408 20.28 29.37 16.04
CA LEU A 408 19.75 28.47 17.09
C LEU A 408 18.64 27.54 16.60
N LEU A 409 17.90 27.93 15.55
CA LEU A 409 16.73 27.22 15.05
C LEU A 409 17.03 26.37 13.78
N GLY A 410 18.28 25.98 13.58
CA GLY A 410 18.69 25.15 12.45
C GLY A 410 18.67 25.88 11.10
N ASN A 411 18.82 25.13 10.00
CA ASN A 411 18.99 25.67 8.64
C ASN A 411 17.91 25.28 7.66
N GLN A 412 16.92 24.52 8.14
CA GLN A 412 15.75 24.13 7.37
C GLN A 412 14.48 24.34 8.19
N LYS A 413 13.35 24.42 7.52
CA LYS A 413 12.03 24.49 8.12
C LYS A 413 11.09 23.52 7.43
N LEU A 414 10.21 22.91 8.23
CA LEU A 414 9.15 22.02 7.79
C LEU A 414 7.81 22.67 8.14
N TYR A 415 6.93 22.71 7.15
CA TYR A 415 5.60 23.27 7.26
C TYR A 415 4.57 22.21 6.90
N ILE A 416 3.60 21.95 7.79
CA ILE A 416 2.47 21.04 7.57
C ILE A 416 1.34 21.86 6.95
N ALA A 417 1.13 21.70 5.63
CA ALA A 417 0.13 22.45 4.90
C ALA A 417 -1.27 21.88 5.06
N TYR A 418 -1.37 20.56 5.17
CA TYR A 418 -2.62 19.85 5.30
C TYR A 418 -2.45 18.55 6.08
N GLN A 419 -3.44 18.23 6.91
CA GLN A 419 -3.56 16.92 7.56
C GLN A 419 -5.02 16.58 7.90
N ARG A 420 -5.37 15.28 7.79
CA ARG A 420 -6.72 14.80 8.12
C ARG A 420 -6.92 14.61 9.62
N ASN A 421 -5.89 14.05 10.28
CA ASN A 421 -5.93 13.65 11.68
C ASN A 421 -4.73 14.30 12.38
N GLY A 422 -4.94 15.45 13.02
CA GLY A 422 -3.89 16.19 13.71
C GLY A 422 -4.42 17.55 14.14
N GLU A 423 -3.58 18.34 14.77
CA GLU A 423 -3.95 19.68 15.23
C GLU A 423 -3.98 20.67 14.05
N SER A 424 -4.97 21.56 14.01
CA SER A 424 -5.15 22.54 12.92
C SER A 424 -4.06 23.61 12.90
N ASP A 425 -3.52 23.97 14.06
CA ASP A 425 -2.54 25.05 14.22
C ASP A 425 -1.14 24.51 14.49
N CYS A 426 -0.56 23.88 13.45
CA CYS A 426 0.79 23.37 13.55
C CYS A 426 1.81 24.47 13.38
N PRO A 427 2.76 24.63 14.34
CA PRO A 427 3.86 25.58 14.17
C PRO A 427 4.81 25.13 13.05
N ILE A 428 5.60 26.05 12.54
CA ILE A 428 6.73 25.70 11.71
C ILE A 428 7.71 24.89 12.56
N ILE A 429 8.14 23.75 12.04
CA ILE A 429 9.09 22.86 12.69
C ILE A 429 10.49 23.17 12.15
N ASP A 430 11.38 23.53 13.04
CA ASP A 430 12.75 23.87 12.71
C ASP A 430 13.63 22.61 12.65
N ILE A 431 14.45 22.52 11.61
CA ILE A 431 15.27 21.35 11.33
C ILE A 431 16.72 21.76 11.18
N GLN A 432 17.60 21.05 11.86
CA GLN A 432 19.05 21.12 11.62
C GLN A 432 19.43 20.03 10.63
N PHE A 433 19.89 20.42 9.46
CA PHE A 433 20.42 19.50 8.45
C PHE A 433 21.94 19.62 8.39
N ASP A 434 22.64 18.58 8.81
CA ASP A 434 24.07 18.43 8.58
C ASP A 434 24.30 17.77 7.21
N ARG A 435 24.70 18.58 6.24
CA ARG A 435 24.95 18.12 4.86
C ARG A 435 26.18 17.20 4.75
N THR A 436 27.07 17.23 5.72
CA THR A 436 28.29 16.43 5.74
C THR A 436 27.98 14.98 6.06
N THR A 437 27.15 14.75 7.07
CA THR A 437 26.75 13.42 7.54
C THR A 437 25.36 13.02 7.07
N LEU A 438 24.66 13.86 6.33
CA LEU A 438 23.29 13.69 5.86
C LEU A 438 22.26 13.52 7.00
N LYS A 439 22.62 13.88 8.21
CA LYS A 439 21.75 13.77 9.38
C LYS A 439 20.83 14.98 9.47
N GLN A 440 19.54 14.70 9.62
CA GLN A 440 18.53 15.71 9.94
C GLN A 440 17.94 15.45 11.32
N ARG A 441 17.72 16.51 12.08
CA ARG A 441 17.10 16.46 13.40
C ARG A 441 16.21 17.68 13.62
N GLU A 442 15.15 17.50 14.34
CA GLU A 442 14.33 18.59 14.87
C GLU A 442 15.13 19.37 15.93
N VAL A 443 14.88 20.68 16.02
CA VAL A 443 15.57 21.62 16.93
C VAL A 443 14.59 22.16 17.98
#